data_5b9df40315ec74121db9cd8564c50180
#
_entry.id   5b9df40315ec74121db9cd8564c50180
#
_cell.length_a   1.000
_cell.length_b   1.000
_cell.length_c   1.000
_cell.angle_alpha   90.00
_cell.angle_beta   90.00
_cell.angle_gamma   90.00
#
_symmetry.space_group_name_H-M   'P 1'
#
loop_
_entity.id
_entity.type
_entity.pdbx_description
1 polymer ?
#
loop_
_entity_poly.entity_id
_entity_poly.type
_entity_poly.pdbx_seq_one_letter_code
_entity_poly.pdbx_strand_id
1 'polypeptide(L)'
;MRRVVAQHLTSGDDMKIIGLGGLIALMVVVPPATAQQKSLRDQIVGTWNFVVAEVVAPDGKKSFPFGETPKGILIFTAGGQFAQIHVASDVPKIVSNNRLTGTPEEYSTIMRRSISLFGTYSVDEEKKTVTYNIVSSSYPNFAGEAQMRTIDKLTADEFVNTNPNVAGGRGRASNFYKRAM
;
A
#
# COMPACT_ATOMS: atom_id res chain seq x y z
N MET A 1 87.15 -29.74 -22.94
CA MET A 1 88.26 -28.94 -23.53
C MET A 1 88.01 -27.46 -23.26
N ARG A 2 88.91 -26.90 -22.49
CA ARG A 2 89.55 -25.57 -22.60
C ARG A 2 88.55 -24.35 -22.68
N ARG A 3 88.57 -23.51 -21.76
CA ARG A 3 89.52 -22.53 -21.14
C ARG A 3 88.84 -21.16 -21.31
N VAL A 4 88.52 -20.46 -20.18
CA VAL A 4 89.40 -19.45 -19.51
C VAL A 4 89.47 -18.15 -20.32
N VAL A 5 89.15 -17.01 -19.83
CA VAL A 5 89.85 -16.03 -19.01
C VAL A 5 88.99 -14.78 -19.02
N ALA A 6 88.48 -14.17 -17.96
CA ALA A 6 89.11 -13.23 -17.02
C ALA A 6 89.13 -11.74 -17.50
N GLN A 7 88.61 -10.94 -16.60
CA GLN A 7 89.06 -9.58 -16.19
C GLN A 7 88.73 -8.40 -17.11
N HIS A 8 88.25 -7.28 -16.65
CA HIS A 8 88.76 -6.34 -15.65
C HIS A 8 87.70 -5.23 -15.35
N LEU A 9 87.59 -4.94 -14.08
CA LEU A 9 87.43 -3.66 -13.36
C LEU A 9 87.34 -2.35 -14.18
N THR A 10 86.35 -1.49 -13.78
CA THR A 10 86.55 -0.15 -13.18
C THR A 10 85.15 0.44 -12.91
N SER A 11 84.86 0.71 -11.67
CA SER A 11 84.87 1.97 -10.93
C SER A 11 83.90 3.03 -11.48
N GLY A 12 82.99 3.42 -10.64
CA GLY A 12 82.54 4.83 -10.54
C GLY A 12 81.07 5.09 -10.77
N ASP A 13 80.55 5.47 -9.73
CA ASP A 13 79.59 6.57 -9.47
C ASP A 13 78.22 6.20 -8.92
N ASP A 14 78.13 6.58 -7.67
CA ASP A 14 76.89 6.68 -6.89
C ASP A 14 75.86 7.59 -7.56
N MET A 15 74.71 7.02 -7.89
CA MET A 15 73.54 7.80 -8.15
C MET A 15 72.39 7.31 -7.28
N LYS A 16 72.17 7.99 -6.17
CA LYS A 16 71.04 7.81 -5.28
C LYS A 16 69.75 8.16 -6.00
N ILE A 17 69.01 7.18 -6.45
CA ILE A 17 67.63 7.38 -6.91
C ILE A 17 66.73 7.33 -5.67
N ILE A 18 66.27 8.50 -5.24
CA ILE A 18 65.22 8.66 -4.22
C ILE A 18 63.91 8.22 -4.90
N GLY A 19 63.48 7.01 -4.62
CA GLY A 19 62.16 6.50 -5.05
C GLY A 19 61.06 7.22 -4.28
N LEU A 20 60.42 8.16 -4.94
CA LEU A 20 59.20 8.80 -4.44
C LEU A 20 58.04 7.81 -4.65
N GLY A 21 57.77 7.03 -3.61
CA GLY A 21 56.64 6.10 -3.57
C GLY A 21 55.33 6.85 -3.57
N GLY A 22 54.75 7.06 -4.74
CA GLY A 22 53.38 7.61 -4.86
C GLY A 22 52.38 6.63 -4.32
N LEU A 23 51.80 6.89 -3.16
CA LEU A 23 50.68 6.18 -2.60
C LEU A 23 49.43 6.56 -3.41
N ILE A 24 49.06 5.74 -4.39
CA ILE A 24 47.79 5.89 -5.13
C ILE A 24 46.67 5.43 -4.18
N ALA A 25 46.05 6.40 -3.50
CA ALA A 25 44.83 6.15 -2.75
C ALA A 25 43.68 5.82 -3.72
N LEU A 26 43.31 4.55 -3.80
CA LEU A 26 42.17 4.10 -4.57
C LEU A 26 40.90 4.60 -3.85
N MET A 27 40.32 5.71 -4.31
CA MET A 27 39.03 6.17 -3.83
C MET A 27 37.95 5.20 -4.34
N VAL A 28 37.47 4.32 -3.46
CA VAL A 28 36.28 3.51 -3.70
C VAL A 28 35.07 4.45 -3.65
N VAL A 29 34.57 4.86 -4.80
CA VAL A 29 33.29 5.58 -4.91
C VAL A 29 32.18 4.56 -4.65
N VAL A 30 31.68 4.50 -3.42
CA VAL A 30 30.48 3.75 -3.06
C VAL A 30 29.29 4.53 -3.61
N PRO A 31 28.56 4.00 -4.61
CA PRO A 31 27.36 4.68 -5.08
C PRO A 31 26.37 4.81 -3.92
N PRO A 32 25.64 5.93 -3.78
CA PRO A 32 24.61 6.07 -2.77
C PRO A 32 23.60 4.94 -2.96
N ALA A 33 23.31 4.19 -1.90
CA ALA A 33 22.26 3.20 -1.90
C ALA A 33 20.94 3.92 -2.23
N THR A 34 20.48 3.80 -3.46
CA THR A 34 19.15 4.29 -3.83
C THR A 34 18.16 3.50 -2.99
N ALA A 35 17.54 4.17 -2.02
CA ALA A 35 16.47 3.57 -1.25
C ALA A 35 15.40 3.09 -2.24
N GLN A 36 15.30 1.77 -2.42
CA GLN A 36 14.36 1.17 -3.34
C GLN A 36 12.95 1.57 -2.91
N GLN A 37 12.27 2.33 -3.75
CA GLN A 37 10.90 2.76 -3.46
C GLN A 37 10.04 1.52 -3.23
N LYS A 38 9.38 1.44 -2.06
CA LYS A 38 8.49 0.31 -1.73
C LYS A 38 7.40 0.20 -2.79
N SER A 39 7.08 -1.03 -3.20
CA SER A 39 5.96 -1.31 -4.10
C SER A 39 4.64 -0.78 -3.52
N LEU A 40 3.63 -0.53 -4.35
CA LEU A 40 2.28 -0.17 -3.86
C LEU A 40 1.73 -1.27 -2.97
N ARG A 41 1.99 -2.54 -3.33
CA ARG A 41 1.63 -3.69 -2.52
C ARG A 41 2.23 -3.61 -1.10
N ASP A 42 3.51 -3.28 -0.97
CA ASP A 42 4.15 -3.17 0.35
C ASP A 42 3.67 -1.94 1.12
N GLN A 43 3.40 -0.86 0.42
CA GLN A 43 2.91 0.39 1.02
C GLN A 43 1.48 0.26 1.54
N ILE A 44 0.60 -0.51 0.87
CA ILE A 44 -0.80 -0.67 1.27
C ILE A 44 -0.95 -1.54 2.52
N VAL A 45 0.01 -2.46 2.78
CA VAL A 45 -0.02 -3.36 3.95
C VAL A 45 -0.10 -2.58 5.25
N GLY A 46 -1.01 -3.01 6.11
CA GLY A 46 -1.25 -2.43 7.44
C GLY A 46 -2.72 -2.17 7.71
N THR A 47 -2.94 -1.37 8.73
CA THR A 47 -4.28 -1.01 9.21
C THR A 47 -4.55 0.45 8.88
N TRP A 48 -5.75 0.71 8.37
CA TRP A 48 -6.20 2.01 7.91
C TRP A 48 -7.54 2.36 8.56
N ASN A 49 -7.58 3.47 9.29
CA ASN A 49 -8.80 4.01 9.86
C ASN A 49 -9.63 4.67 8.76
N PHE A 50 -10.90 4.30 8.66
CA PHE A 50 -11.82 4.89 7.71
C PHE A 50 -12.19 6.32 8.12
N VAL A 51 -12.07 7.26 7.17
CA VAL A 51 -12.36 8.68 7.40
C VAL A 51 -13.74 9.03 6.84
N VAL A 52 -13.97 8.73 5.57
CA VAL A 52 -15.25 9.02 4.89
C VAL A 52 -15.32 8.25 3.56
N ALA A 53 -16.54 7.98 3.09
CA ALA A 53 -16.81 7.61 1.72
C ALA A 53 -17.65 8.70 1.04
N GLU A 54 -17.18 9.20 -0.09
CA GLU A 54 -17.91 10.11 -0.96
C GLU A 54 -18.41 9.35 -2.19
N VAL A 55 -19.69 9.39 -2.45
CA VAL A 55 -20.29 8.87 -3.68
C VAL A 55 -20.68 10.04 -4.56
N VAL A 56 -20.22 10.00 -5.80
CA VAL A 56 -20.58 10.98 -6.85
C VAL A 56 -21.45 10.27 -7.88
N ALA A 57 -22.70 10.68 -7.96
CA ALA A 57 -23.65 10.17 -8.95
C ALA A 57 -23.32 10.70 -10.37
N PRO A 58 -23.87 10.10 -11.46
CA PRO A 58 -23.63 10.55 -12.83
C PRO A 58 -24.01 12.01 -13.10
N ASP A 59 -24.97 12.55 -12.37
CA ASP A 59 -25.39 13.97 -12.43
C ASP A 59 -24.47 14.92 -11.64
N GLY A 60 -23.38 14.38 -11.04
CA GLY A 60 -22.43 15.13 -10.23
C GLY A 60 -22.84 15.32 -8.76
N LYS A 61 -24.02 14.87 -8.36
CA LYS A 61 -24.48 14.98 -6.98
C LYS A 61 -23.62 14.12 -6.05
N LYS A 62 -23.16 14.76 -4.97
CA LYS A 62 -22.37 14.10 -3.91
C LYS A 62 -23.27 13.60 -2.79
N SER A 63 -22.90 12.46 -2.22
CA SER A 63 -23.53 11.90 -1.02
C SER A 63 -22.53 11.15 -0.18
N PHE A 64 -22.83 11.01 1.12
CA PHE A 64 -22.01 10.34 2.12
C PHE A 64 -22.82 9.19 2.72
N PRO A 65 -22.75 7.98 2.16
CA PRO A 65 -23.62 6.86 2.56
C PRO A 65 -23.45 6.46 4.02
N PHE A 66 -22.27 6.71 4.60
CA PHE A 66 -21.99 6.43 6.00
C PHE A 66 -21.93 7.71 6.87
N GLY A 67 -22.41 8.85 6.35
CA GLY A 67 -22.27 10.16 7.02
C GLY A 67 -20.88 10.75 6.87
N GLU A 68 -20.68 11.95 7.45
CA GLU A 68 -19.43 12.71 7.34
C GLU A 68 -18.36 12.25 8.34
N THR A 69 -18.76 11.59 9.43
CA THR A 69 -17.88 11.12 10.50
C THR A 69 -18.10 9.63 10.81
N PRO A 70 -18.01 8.73 9.83
CA PRO A 70 -18.24 7.32 10.06
C PRO A 70 -17.14 6.70 10.93
N LYS A 71 -17.34 5.45 11.33
CA LYS A 71 -16.33 4.62 11.95
C LYS A 71 -16.03 3.42 11.06
N GLY A 72 -14.80 2.97 11.06
CA GLY A 72 -14.43 1.80 10.29
C GLY A 72 -12.96 1.57 10.20
N ILE A 73 -12.63 0.45 9.58
CA ILE A 73 -11.26 -0.02 9.44
C ILE A 73 -11.11 -0.75 8.12
N LEU A 74 -9.94 -0.65 7.54
CA LEU A 74 -9.50 -1.46 6.42
C LEU A 74 -8.13 -2.03 6.75
N ILE A 75 -7.99 -3.34 6.65
CA ILE A 75 -6.76 -4.06 6.96
C ILE A 75 -6.29 -4.78 5.71
N PHE A 76 -5.00 -4.64 5.39
CA PHE A 76 -4.32 -5.45 4.39
C PHE A 76 -3.17 -6.20 5.05
N THR A 77 -3.14 -7.51 4.90
CA THR A 77 -2.03 -8.34 5.40
C THR A 77 -0.97 -8.53 4.33
N ALA A 78 0.28 -8.73 4.72
CA ALA A 78 1.35 -9.11 3.80
C ALA A 78 1.04 -10.44 3.07
N GLY A 79 0.24 -11.32 3.69
CA GLY A 79 -0.23 -12.58 3.12
C GLY A 79 -1.29 -12.43 2.03
N GLY A 80 -1.70 -11.20 1.66
CA GLY A 80 -2.66 -10.96 0.58
C GLY A 80 -4.13 -11.06 1.00
N GLN A 81 -4.43 -10.98 2.29
CA GLN A 81 -5.79 -10.94 2.81
C GLN A 81 -6.20 -9.51 3.16
N PHE A 82 -7.49 -9.21 3.05
CA PHE A 82 -8.04 -7.95 3.51
C PHE A 82 -9.32 -8.14 4.31
N ALA A 83 -9.62 -7.14 5.17
CA ALA A 83 -10.91 -6.99 5.83
C ALA A 83 -11.29 -5.51 5.85
N GLN A 84 -12.53 -5.20 5.51
CA GLN A 84 -13.09 -3.85 5.50
C GLN A 84 -14.37 -3.81 6.30
N ILE A 85 -14.48 -2.81 7.17
CA ILE A 85 -15.69 -2.52 7.94
C ILE A 85 -15.93 -1.01 7.88
N HIS A 86 -17.11 -0.61 7.41
CA HIS A 86 -17.58 0.77 7.40
C HIS A 86 -18.93 0.83 8.11
N VAL A 87 -19.08 1.72 9.07
CA VAL A 87 -20.30 1.92 9.84
C VAL A 87 -20.54 3.41 10.04
N ALA A 88 -21.74 3.86 9.76
CA ALA A 88 -22.13 5.23 10.06
C ALA A 88 -22.14 5.46 11.57
N SER A 89 -21.77 6.67 12.00
CA SER A 89 -21.71 7.02 13.43
C SER A 89 -23.08 7.13 14.10
N ASP A 90 -24.12 7.31 13.29
CA ASP A 90 -25.51 7.51 13.71
C ASP A 90 -26.41 6.27 13.56
N VAL A 91 -25.82 5.09 13.42
CA VAL A 91 -26.59 3.83 13.42
C VAL A 91 -27.25 3.66 14.80
N PRO A 92 -28.60 3.57 14.86
CA PRO A 92 -29.30 3.43 16.13
C PRO A 92 -29.03 2.08 16.78
N LYS A 93 -29.10 2.05 18.11
CA LYS A 93 -29.11 0.80 18.84
C LYS A 93 -30.47 0.11 18.63
N ILE A 94 -30.46 -1.22 18.57
CA ILE A 94 -31.70 -2.02 18.62
C ILE A 94 -32.35 -1.82 19.98
N VAL A 95 -33.58 -1.36 20.02
CA VAL A 95 -34.30 -1.00 21.27
C VAL A 95 -34.41 -2.21 22.21
N SER A 96 -34.68 -3.40 21.67
CA SER A 96 -34.75 -4.62 22.47
C SER A 96 -33.40 -5.06 23.05
N ASN A 97 -32.29 -4.44 22.70
CA ASN A 97 -30.92 -4.86 23.02
C ASN A 97 -30.64 -6.34 22.65
N ASN A 98 -31.41 -6.90 21.74
CA ASN A 98 -31.25 -8.25 21.24
C ASN A 98 -31.24 -8.22 19.70
N ARG A 99 -30.11 -8.62 19.10
CA ARG A 99 -29.91 -8.58 17.64
C ARG A 99 -30.90 -9.46 16.85
N LEU A 100 -31.64 -10.37 17.50
CA LEU A 100 -32.59 -11.28 16.86
C LEU A 100 -34.02 -10.77 16.94
N THR A 101 -34.29 -9.71 17.69
CA THR A 101 -35.65 -9.17 17.94
C THR A 101 -35.73 -7.67 17.64
N GLY A 102 -34.92 -7.17 16.74
CA GLY A 102 -35.06 -5.82 16.20
C GLY A 102 -36.26 -5.72 15.27
N THR A 103 -36.73 -4.48 15.03
CA THR A 103 -37.77 -4.22 14.05
C THR A 103 -37.24 -4.28 12.62
N PRO A 104 -38.09 -4.48 11.60
CA PRO A 104 -37.66 -4.42 10.20
C PRO A 104 -36.97 -3.10 9.83
N GLU A 105 -37.41 -1.99 10.41
CA GLU A 105 -36.86 -0.64 10.17
C GLU A 105 -35.45 -0.52 10.78
N GLU A 106 -35.23 -1.06 11.98
CA GLU A 106 -33.91 -1.11 12.62
C GLU A 106 -32.92 -1.93 11.77
N TYR A 107 -33.31 -3.13 11.36
CA TYR A 107 -32.47 -3.96 10.49
C TYR A 107 -32.19 -3.31 9.13
N SER A 108 -33.21 -2.72 8.50
CA SER A 108 -33.06 -2.00 7.24
C SER A 108 -32.11 -0.81 7.37
N THR A 109 -32.18 -0.08 8.49
CA THR A 109 -31.27 1.04 8.77
C THR A 109 -29.84 0.57 8.96
N ILE A 110 -29.62 -0.46 9.75
CA ILE A 110 -28.29 -1.06 9.97
C ILE A 110 -27.70 -1.53 8.64
N MET A 111 -28.48 -2.24 7.81
CA MET A 111 -28.03 -2.75 6.53
C MET A 111 -27.60 -1.63 5.57
N ARG A 112 -28.34 -0.54 5.50
CA ARG A 112 -28.01 0.60 4.63
C ARG A 112 -26.87 1.44 5.12
N ARG A 113 -26.60 1.41 6.42
CA ARG A 113 -25.63 2.30 7.10
C ARG A 113 -24.36 1.58 7.53
N SER A 114 -24.20 0.31 7.16
CA SER A 114 -22.98 -0.44 7.44
C SER A 114 -22.67 -1.43 6.33
N ILE A 115 -21.39 -1.74 6.18
CA ILE A 115 -20.89 -2.78 5.30
C ILE A 115 -19.65 -3.41 5.90
N SER A 116 -19.57 -4.73 5.88
CA SER A 116 -18.36 -5.48 6.19
C SER A 116 -18.09 -6.50 5.10
N LEU A 117 -16.85 -6.66 4.73
CA LEU A 117 -16.41 -7.64 3.75
C LEU A 117 -14.96 -8.03 3.99
N PHE A 118 -14.61 -9.24 3.57
CA PHE A 118 -13.26 -9.74 3.65
C PHE A 118 -12.95 -10.70 2.50
N GLY A 119 -11.68 -10.93 2.27
CA GLY A 119 -11.21 -11.83 1.22
C GLY A 119 -9.73 -11.69 0.98
N THR A 120 -9.32 -11.91 -0.27
CA THR A 120 -7.95 -11.69 -0.71
C THR A 120 -7.85 -10.46 -1.60
N TYR A 121 -6.65 -9.89 -1.72
CA TYR A 121 -6.42 -8.77 -2.61
C TYR A 121 -5.18 -8.97 -3.49
N SER A 122 -5.18 -8.29 -4.62
CA SER A 122 -4.01 -8.15 -5.48
C SER A 122 -3.83 -6.69 -5.89
N VAL A 123 -2.58 -6.29 -6.16
CA VAL A 123 -2.23 -4.93 -6.59
C VAL A 123 -1.62 -5.01 -7.98
N ASP A 124 -2.10 -4.18 -8.90
CA ASP A 124 -1.51 -3.93 -10.19
C ASP A 124 -0.71 -2.62 -10.10
N GLU A 125 0.61 -2.73 -10.09
CA GLU A 125 1.54 -1.60 -9.92
C GLU A 125 1.48 -0.62 -11.09
N GLU A 126 1.30 -1.13 -12.32
CA GLU A 126 1.28 -0.31 -13.54
C GLU A 126 -0.01 0.50 -13.64
N LYS A 127 -1.15 -0.17 -13.41
CA LYS A 127 -2.47 0.47 -13.45
C LYS A 127 -2.82 1.22 -12.18
N LYS A 128 -2.00 1.08 -11.13
CA LYS A 128 -2.26 1.64 -9.79
C LYS A 128 -3.66 1.25 -9.30
N THR A 129 -3.96 -0.05 -9.33
CA THR A 129 -5.24 -0.57 -8.87
C THR A 129 -5.05 -1.64 -7.82
N VAL A 130 -6.04 -1.78 -6.95
CA VAL A 130 -6.20 -2.89 -6.02
C VAL A 130 -7.49 -3.62 -6.33
N THR A 131 -7.43 -4.93 -6.47
CA THR A 131 -8.61 -5.78 -6.67
C THR A 131 -8.91 -6.55 -5.40
N TYR A 132 -10.15 -6.43 -4.91
CA TYR A 132 -10.69 -7.16 -3.77
C TYR A 132 -11.44 -8.39 -4.28
N ASN A 133 -10.90 -9.57 -4.03
CA ASN A 133 -11.60 -10.84 -4.29
C ASN A 133 -12.37 -11.20 -3.02
N ILE A 134 -13.66 -10.90 -3.01
CA ILE A 134 -14.50 -10.96 -1.81
C ILE A 134 -14.93 -12.39 -1.54
N VAL A 135 -14.52 -12.94 -0.39
CA VAL A 135 -14.94 -14.26 0.07
C VAL A 135 -16.34 -14.20 0.69
N SER A 136 -16.59 -13.17 1.50
CA SER A 136 -17.89 -12.96 2.14
C SER A 136 -18.11 -11.50 2.50
N SER A 137 -19.37 -11.11 2.66
CA SER A 137 -19.79 -9.75 2.99
C SER A 137 -21.10 -9.76 3.79
N SER A 138 -21.32 -8.71 4.60
CA SER A 138 -22.62 -8.44 5.20
C SER A 138 -23.71 -8.12 4.17
N TYR A 139 -23.32 -7.70 2.96
CA TYR A 139 -24.20 -7.66 1.79
C TYR A 139 -23.91 -8.89 0.93
N PRO A 140 -24.77 -9.94 1.00
CA PRO A 140 -24.47 -11.26 0.41
C PRO A 140 -24.14 -11.25 -1.07
N ASN A 141 -24.68 -10.29 -1.83
CA ASN A 141 -24.46 -10.18 -3.27
C ASN A 141 -22.99 -9.86 -3.66
N PHE A 142 -22.17 -9.43 -2.72
CA PHE A 142 -20.73 -9.22 -2.98
C PHE A 142 -19.90 -10.49 -2.82
N ALA A 143 -20.44 -11.54 -2.20
CA ALA A 143 -19.69 -12.78 -2.03
C ALA A 143 -19.36 -13.42 -3.39
N GLY A 144 -18.09 -13.75 -3.59
CA GLY A 144 -17.58 -14.31 -4.85
C GLY A 144 -17.25 -13.28 -5.93
N GLU A 145 -17.50 -11.97 -5.70
CA GLU A 145 -17.16 -10.93 -6.66
C GLU A 145 -15.73 -10.44 -6.52
N ALA A 146 -15.18 -9.96 -7.63
CA ALA A 146 -13.93 -9.22 -7.70
C ALA A 146 -14.23 -7.73 -7.94
N GLN A 147 -13.85 -6.87 -7.00
CA GLN A 147 -14.06 -5.43 -7.11
C GLN A 147 -12.72 -4.71 -7.27
N MET A 148 -12.49 -4.15 -8.45
CA MET A 148 -11.32 -3.30 -8.72
C MET A 148 -11.55 -1.88 -8.21
N ARG A 149 -10.50 -1.29 -7.63
CA ARG A 149 -10.47 0.10 -7.17
C ARG A 149 -9.19 0.76 -7.65
N THR A 150 -9.27 1.99 -8.11
CA THR A 150 -8.08 2.81 -8.38
C THR A 150 -7.43 3.24 -7.06
N ILE A 151 -6.11 3.29 -7.03
CA ILE A 151 -5.33 3.87 -5.93
C ILE A 151 -5.07 5.33 -6.30
N ASP A 152 -5.90 6.23 -5.82
CA ASP A 152 -5.80 7.65 -6.17
C ASP A 152 -4.72 8.37 -5.36
N LYS A 153 -4.49 7.92 -4.13
CA LYS A 153 -3.43 8.39 -3.24
C LYS A 153 -2.96 7.26 -2.33
N LEU A 154 -1.66 7.12 -2.20
CA LEU A 154 -1.05 6.22 -1.22
C LEU A 154 0.24 6.85 -0.71
N THR A 155 0.27 7.17 0.57
CA THR A 155 1.43 7.71 1.30
C THR A 155 1.65 6.91 2.58
N ALA A 156 2.62 7.31 3.39
CA ALA A 156 2.82 6.69 4.70
C ALA A 156 1.56 6.78 5.59
N ASP A 157 0.80 7.89 5.48
CA ASP A 157 -0.28 8.22 6.41
C ASP A 157 -1.67 8.23 5.79
N GLU A 158 -1.77 8.31 4.46
CA GLU A 158 -3.06 8.45 3.76
C GLU A 158 -3.21 7.44 2.63
N PHE A 159 -4.39 6.88 2.54
CA PHE A 159 -4.81 6.02 1.44
C PHE A 159 -6.18 6.47 0.93
N VAL A 160 -6.26 6.69 -0.38
CA VAL A 160 -7.52 7.01 -1.08
C VAL A 160 -7.68 6.02 -2.21
N ASN A 161 -8.83 5.36 -2.25
CA ASN A 161 -9.19 4.50 -3.37
C ASN A 161 -10.59 4.83 -3.90
N THR A 162 -10.79 4.62 -5.19
CA THR A 162 -12.09 4.82 -5.84
C THR A 162 -12.59 3.53 -6.47
N ASN A 163 -13.81 3.15 -6.11
CA ASN A 163 -14.58 2.16 -6.85
C ASN A 163 -15.32 2.89 -7.99
N PRO A 164 -14.99 2.61 -9.26
CA PRO A 164 -15.57 3.32 -10.39
C PRO A 164 -17.03 2.94 -10.66
N ASN A 165 -17.50 1.80 -10.13
CA ASN A 165 -18.79 1.21 -10.44
C ASN A 165 -19.55 0.83 -9.17
N VAL A 166 -20.03 1.81 -8.42
CA VAL A 166 -20.88 1.53 -7.26
C VAL A 166 -22.35 1.42 -7.66
N ALA A 167 -23.10 0.59 -6.91
CA ALA A 167 -24.55 0.45 -7.05
C ALA A 167 -25.01 0.14 -8.49
N GLY A 168 -24.29 -0.75 -9.19
CA GLY A 168 -24.66 -1.15 -10.55
C GLY A 168 -24.43 -0.06 -11.61
N GLY A 169 -23.35 0.71 -11.48
CA GLY A 169 -22.97 1.77 -12.43
C GLY A 169 -23.61 3.13 -12.16
N ARG A 170 -24.22 3.31 -10.99
CA ARG A 170 -24.91 4.56 -10.59
C ARG A 170 -23.96 5.63 -10.02
N GLY A 171 -22.66 5.50 -10.23
CA GLY A 171 -21.69 6.47 -9.77
C GLY A 171 -20.36 5.84 -9.38
N ARG A 172 -19.50 6.65 -8.81
CA ARG A 172 -18.20 6.23 -8.26
C ARG A 172 -18.17 6.53 -6.77
N ALA A 173 -17.48 5.68 -6.00
CA ALA A 173 -17.27 5.93 -4.58
C ALA A 173 -15.77 6.05 -4.27
N SER A 174 -15.38 7.19 -3.74
CA SER A 174 -14.03 7.42 -3.20
C SER A 174 -14.03 7.19 -1.69
N ASN A 175 -13.11 6.35 -1.22
CA ASN A 175 -12.96 6.03 0.19
C ASN A 175 -11.64 6.62 0.68
N PHE A 176 -11.70 7.36 1.77
CA PHE A 176 -10.58 8.06 2.38
C PHE A 176 -10.20 7.36 3.69
N TYR A 177 -8.91 7.13 3.86
CA TYR A 177 -8.37 6.46 5.04
C TYR A 177 -7.13 7.16 5.56
N LYS A 178 -6.88 7.03 6.87
CA LYS A 178 -5.62 7.38 7.52
C LYS A 178 -4.99 6.14 8.13
N ARG A 179 -3.68 6.04 8.10
CA ARG A 179 -2.98 4.91 8.74
C ARG A 179 -3.29 4.88 10.23
N ALA A 180 -3.60 3.70 10.74
CA ALA A 180 -3.69 3.50 12.18
C ALA A 180 -2.29 3.58 12.80
N MET A 181 -2.17 4.33 13.89
CA MET A 181 -0.95 4.42 14.69
C MET A 181 -0.81 3.21 15.60
#